data_9e1f1639dbdeb40bdc9be2fd2e42299f
#
_entry.id   9e1f1639dbdeb40bdc9be2fd2e42299f
#
_cell.length_a   1.000
_cell.length_b   1.000
_cell.length_c   1.000
_cell.angle_alpha   90.00
_cell.angle_beta   90.00
_cell.angle_gamma   90.00
#
_symmetry.space_group_name_H-M   'P 1'
#
loop_
_entity.id
_entity.type
_entity.pdbx_description
1 polymer ?
#
loop_
_entity_poly.entity_id
_entity_poly.type
_entity_poly.pdbx_seq_one_letter_code
_entity_poly.pdbx_strand_id
1 'polypeptide(L)'
;MDKFGYITQRMYRDIKEYDVQHAFAYNSSFDVRAFEWNCDWFKCINPFDTVQVHDIRGQVHKKFAFTKAYQDFCDEYSLYSDSGNYSTTAETAYKFVTNTVDFAEEHTALADSLIELEILVACVNGGEDWTADYTVYKSIAKTQLREFEVIDNDGVSYKFPYTHKRKISGVDGVRLQIKERGV
;
A
#
# COMPACT_ATOMS: atom_id res chain seq x y z
N MET A 1 24.15 -0.56 -27.65
CA MET A 1 23.41 -0.96 -26.43
C MET A 1 22.40 0.15 -26.17
N ASP A 2 21.14 -0.17 -25.96
CA ASP A 2 20.13 0.82 -25.59
C ASP A 2 20.39 1.35 -24.15
N LYS A 3 19.71 2.44 -23.81
CA LYS A 3 19.92 3.08 -22.50
C LYS A 3 19.51 2.15 -21.34
N PHE A 4 18.47 1.33 -21.53
CA PHE A 4 17.99 0.44 -20.48
C PHE A 4 18.96 -0.71 -20.20
N GLY A 5 19.50 -1.35 -21.26
CA GLY A 5 20.54 -2.38 -21.10
C GLY A 5 21.82 -1.89 -20.45
N TYR A 6 22.17 -0.60 -20.62
CA TYR A 6 23.29 0.00 -19.90
C TYR A 6 22.97 0.14 -18.41
N ILE A 7 21.74 0.58 -18.07
CA ILE A 7 21.31 0.74 -16.66
C ILE A 7 21.33 -0.61 -15.95
N THR A 8 20.73 -1.64 -16.53
CA THR A 8 20.68 -2.97 -15.92
C THR A 8 22.05 -3.59 -15.70
N GLN A 9 22.98 -3.39 -16.66
CA GLN A 9 24.38 -3.83 -16.48
C GLN A 9 25.11 -3.05 -15.38
N ARG A 10 24.81 -1.76 -15.22
CA ARG A 10 25.39 -0.95 -14.15
C ARG A 10 24.87 -1.44 -12.80
N MET A 11 23.55 -1.61 -12.66
CA MET A 11 22.94 -2.16 -11.44
C MET A 11 23.52 -3.54 -11.10
N TYR A 12 23.61 -4.43 -12.08
CA TYR A 12 24.19 -5.76 -11.86
C TYR A 12 25.63 -5.69 -11.34
N ARG A 13 26.47 -4.79 -11.87
CA ARG A 13 27.83 -4.58 -11.39
C ARG A 13 27.86 -4.05 -9.96
N ASP A 14 27.04 -3.05 -9.67
CA ASP A 14 26.95 -2.44 -8.34
C ASP A 14 26.48 -3.49 -7.30
N ILE A 15 25.49 -4.31 -7.63
CA ILE A 15 25.03 -5.45 -6.80
C ILE A 15 26.21 -6.39 -6.48
N LYS A 16 27.02 -6.72 -7.47
CA LYS A 16 28.19 -7.61 -7.29
C LYS A 16 29.35 -6.94 -6.54
N GLU A 17 29.62 -5.68 -6.84
CA GLU A 17 30.69 -4.92 -6.22
C GLU A 17 30.46 -4.71 -4.73
N TYR A 18 29.20 -4.39 -4.34
CA TYR A 18 28.83 -4.14 -2.95
C TYR A 18 28.25 -5.36 -2.22
N ASP A 19 28.31 -6.54 -2.83
CA ASP A 19 27.76 -7.79 -2.27
C ASP A 19 26.32 -7.65 -1.77
N VAL A 20 25.47 -6.99 -2.55
CA VAL A 20 24.07 -6.77 -2.18
C VAL A 20 23.30 -8.08 -2.23
N GLN A 21 22.75 -8.50 -1.08
CA GLN A 21 21.95 -9.70 -0.96
C GLN A 21 20.44 -9.41 -0.99
N HIS A 22 20.03 -8.21 -0.57
CA HIS A 22 18.65 -7.82 -0.39
C HIS A 22 18.36 -6.47 -1.03
N ALA A 23 17.22 -6.37 -1.68
CA ALA A 23 16.67 -5.10 -2.20
C ALA A 23 15.28 -4.87 -1.60
N PHE A 24 14.93 -3.62 -1.42
CA PHE A 24 13.65 -3.23 -0.84
C PHE A 24 12.96 -2.21 -1.73
N ALA A 25 11.65 -2.33 -1.88
CA ALA A 25 10.84 -1.33 -2.55
C ALA A 25 9.42 -1.32 -1.97
N TYR A 26 8.75 -0.18 -2.05
CA TYR A 26 7.36 -0.07 -1.65
C TYR A 26 6.45 -0.60 -2.77
N ASN A 27 5.67 -1.65 -2.48
CA ASN A 27 4.90 -2.38 -3.50
C ASN A 27 5.81 -3.03 -4.57
N SER A 28 6.88 -3.68 -4.12
CA SER A 28 7.97 -4.25 -4.91
C SER A 28 7.53 -5.14 -6.08
N SER A 29 6.36 -5.77 -5.98
CA SER A 29 5.81 -6.59 -7.06
C SER A 29 5.54 -5.82 -8.35
N PHE A 30 5.33 -4.51 -8.26
CA PHE A 30 5.19 -3.64 -9.44
C PHE A 30 6.55 -3.44 -10.12
N ASP A 31 7.57 -3.11 -9.33
CA ASP A 31 8.91 -2.82 -9.82
C ASP A 31 9.55 -4.06 -10.44
N VAL A 32 9.47 -5.21 -9.76
CA VAL A 32 9.99 -6.48 -10.26
C VAL A 32 9.37 -6.83 -11.61
N ARG A 33 8.04 -6.78 -11.73
CA ARG A 33 7.36 -7.08 -13.01
C ARG A 33 7.72 -6.09 -14.12
N ALA A 34 7.83 -4.80 -13.77
CA ALA A 34 8.22 -3.79 -14.75
C ALA A 34 9.64 -4.03 -15.25
N PHE A 35 10.57 -4.41 -14.36
CA PHE A 35 11.94 -4.77 -14.75
C PHE A 35 12.00 -6.05 -15.57
N GLU A 36 11.33 -7.11 -15.13
CA GLU A 36 11.25 -8.39 -15.87
C GLU A 36 10.78 -8.16 -17.32
N TRP A 37 9.66 -7.45 -17.48
CA TRP A 37 9.11 -7.17 -18.81
C TRP A 37 10.06 -6.35 -19.68
N ASN A 38 10.69 -5.32 -19.12
CA ASN A 38 11.65 -4.52 -19.88
C ASN A 38 12.92 -5.31 -20.21
N CYS A 39 13.44 -6.11 -19.27
CA CYS A 39 14.59 -6.97 -19.54
C CYS A 39 14.31 -7.99 -20.66
N ASP A 40 13.12 -8.58 -20.67
CA ASP A 40 12.67 -9.47 -21.73
C ASP A 40 12.55 -8.75 -23.09
N TRP A 41 12.00 -7.53 -23.08
CA TRP A 41 11.85 -6.74 -24.31
C TRP A 41 13.21 -6.35 -24.90
N PHE A 42 14.10 -5.83 -24.07
CA PHE A 42 15.42 -5.36 -24.51
C PHE A 42 16.49 -6.46 -24.54
N LYS A 43 16.15 -7.70 -24.18
CA LYS A 43 17.07 -8.85 -24.13
C LYS A 43 18.33 -8.56 -23.31
N CYS A 44 18.15 -8.01 -22.14
CA CYS A 44 19.23 -7.67 -21.21
C CYS A 44 19.09 -8.42 -19.87
N ILE A 45 20.13 -8.34 -19.05
CA ILE A 45 20.19 -9.01 -17.74
C ILE A 45 19.17 -8.32 -16.81
N ASN A 46 18.39 -9.13 -16.07
CA ASN A 46 17.60 -8.65 -14.95
C ASN A 46 18.48 -8.66 -13.67
N PRO A 47 18.84 -7.50 -13.11
CA PRO A 47 19.67 -7.45 -11.92
C PRO A 47 18.98 -8.02 -10.68
N PHE A 48 17.65 -8.02 -10.63
CA PHE A 48 16.89 -8.56 -9.49
C PHE A 48 16.90 -10.09 -9.40
N ASP A 49 17.30 -10.81 -10.45
CA ASP A 49 17.47 -12.27 -10.38
C ASP A 49 18.59 -12.72 -9.42
N THR A 50 19.42 -11.79 -8.97
CA THR A 50 20.60 -12.06 -8.13
C THR A 50 20.44 -11.59 -6.68
N VAL A 51 19.32 -10.97 -6.33
CA VAL A 51 19.04 -10.45 -4.99
C VAL A 51 17.65 -10.89 -4.53
N GLN A 52 17.48 -10.98 -3.22
CA GLN A 52 16.16 -11.18 -2.65
C GLN A 52 15.43 -9.84 -2.54
N VAL A 53 14.29 -9.72 -3.21
CA VAL A 53 13.49 -8.48 -3.17
C VAL A 53 12.42 -8.59 -2.09
N HIS A 54 12.33 -7.55 -1.26
CA HIS A 54 11.37 -7.46 -0.15
C HIS A 54 10.43 -6.29 -0.37
N ASP A 55 9.21 -6.43 0.15
CA ASP A 55 8.18 -5.41 0.02
C ASP A 55 7.98 -4.62 1.33
N ILE A 56 8.34 -3.32 1.30
CA ILE A 56 8.21 -2.43 2.45
C ILE A 56 6.75 -2.25 2.84
N ARG A 57 5.82 -2.22 1.88
CA ARG A 57 4.39 -2.12 2.17
C ARG A 57 3.90 -3.28 3.03
N GLY A 58 4.46 -4.49 2.83
CA GLY A 58 4.19 -5.65 3.67
C GLY A 58 4.62 -5.42 5.12
N GLN A 59 5.77 -4.79 5.33
CA GLN A 59 6.24 -4.41 6.66
C GLN A 59 5.30 -3.39 7.33
N VAL A 60 4.87 -2.37 6.58
CA VAL A 60 3.91 -1.37 7.06
C VAL A 60 2.60 -2.04 7.48
N HIS A 61 2.08 -2.97 6.68
CA HIS A 61 0.87 -3.71 7.02
C HIS A 61 1.04 -4.50 8.31
N LYS A 62 2.15 -5.20 8.46
CA LYS A 62 2.44 -6.00 9.65
C LYS A 62 2.60 -5.14 10.91
N LYS A 63 3.29 -4.01 10.81
CA LYS A 63 3.70 -3.21 11.96
C LYS A 63 2.70 -2.13 12.37
N PHE A 64 2.12 -1.46 11.42
CA PHE A 64 1.37 -0.22 11.64
C PHE A 64 -0.09 -0.32 11.24
N ALA A 65 -0.35 -0.72 10.02
CA ALA A 65 -1.63 -0.48 9.38
C ALA A 65 -2.84 -1.12 10.09
N PHE A 66 -2.62 -2.20 10.85
CA PHE A 66 -3.67 -2.83 11.67
C PHE A 66 -3.74 -2.30 13.11
N THR A 67 -2.85 -1.38 13.47
CA THR A 67 -2.87 -0.78 14.81
C THR A 67 -3.93 0.31 14.91
N LYS A 68 -4.49 0.46 16.11
CA LYS A 68 -5.41 1.56 16.39
C LYS A 68 -4.76 2.92 16.15
N ALA A 69 -3.48 3.07 16.51
CA ALA A 69 -2.75 4.33 16.33
C ALA A 69 -2.68 4.76 14.86
N TYR A 70 -2.42 3.83 13.93
CA TYR A 70 -2.41 4.14 12.50
C TYR A 70 -3.80 4.48 11.97
N GLN A 71 -4.80 3.75 12.42
CA GLN A 71 -6.19 3.97 12.01
C GLN A 71 -6.71 5.31 12.53
N ASP A 72 -6.45 5.65 13.80
CA ASP A 72 -6.79 6.95 14.40
C ASP A 72 -6.10 8.09 13.65
N PHE A 73 -4.83 7.92 13.29
CA PHE A 73 -4.09 8.87 12.46
C PHE A 73 -4.74 9.06 11.08
N CYS A 74 -5.10 7.97 10.42
CA CYS A 74 -5.80 8.06 9.13
C CYS A 74 -7.18 8.71 9.27
N ASP A 75 -7.90 8.44 10.35
CA ASP A 75 -9.21 9.05 10.62
C ASP A 75 -9.07 10.57 10.89
N GLU A 76 -8.10 10.97 11.69
CA GLU A 76 -7.83 12.38 12.03
C GLU A 76 -7.52 13.22 10.79
N TYR A 77 -6.71 12.67 9.89
CA TYR A 77 -6.25 13.40 8.69
C TYR A 77 -6.98 13.01 7.41
N SER A 78 -8.05 12.23 7.50
CA SER A 78 -8.87 11.79 6.36
C SER A 78 -8.07 11.06 5.27
N LEU A 79 -7.11 10.23 5.66
CA LEU A 79 -6.19 9.52 4.77
C LEU A 79 -6.79 8.18 4.33
N TYR A 80 -7.61 8.23 3.29
CA TYR A 80 -8.30 7.06 2.74
C TYR A 80 -8.00 6.87 1.27
N SER A 81 -8.08 5.60 0.82
CA SER A 81 -8.10 5.28 -0.61
C SER A 81 -9.47 5.64 -1.23
N ASP A 82 -9.55 5.68 -2.56
CA ASP A 82 -10.79 5.93 -3.30
C ASP A 82 -11.91 4.95 -2.94
N SER A 83 -11.56 3.76 -2.49
CA SER A 83 -12.51 2.74 -2.01
C SER A 83 -12.92 2.90 -0.55
N GLY A 84 -12.46 3.96 0.13
CA GLY A 84 -12.78 4.27 1.52
C GLY A 84 -12.05 3.39 2.55
N ASN A 85 -11.00 2.68 2.15
CA ASN A 85 -10.13 1.96 3.09
C ASN A 85 -9.05 2.90 3.64
N TYR A 86 -8.47 2.58 4.79
CA TYR A 86 -7.29 3.29 5.28
C TYR A 86 -6.18 3.27 4.23
N SER A 87 -5.61 4.44 3.95
CA SER A 87 -4.52 4.54 2.99
C SER A 87 -3.28 3.82 3.53
N THR A 88 -2.58 3.09 2.66
CA THR A 88 -1.29 2.45 2.94
C THR A 88 -0.32 2.74 1.81
N THR A 89 -0.37 3.96 1.26
CA THR A 89 0.65 4.45 0.32
C THR A 89 1.95 4.75 1.05
N ALA A 90 3.05 4.86 0.32
CA ALA A 90 4.34 5.26 0.90
C ALA A 90 4.21 6.62 1.60
N GLU A 91 3.58 7.60 0.94
CA GLU A 91 3.34 8.91 1.51
C GLU A 91 2.57 8.85 2.85
N THR A 92 1.48 8.06 2.92
CA THR A 92 0.71 7.93 4.16
C THR A 92 1.52 7.25 5.27
N ALA A 93 2.26 6.19 4.94
CA ALA A 93 3.13 5.52 5.90
C ALA A 93 4.24 6.43 6.40
N TYR A 94 4.84 7.22 5.50
CA TYR A 94 5.86 8.21 5.86
C TYR A 94 5.32 9.28 6.80
N LYS A 95 4.16 9.89 6.47
CA LYS A 95 3.47 10.85 7.34
C LYS A 95 3.26 10.30 8.74
N PHE A 96 2.85 9.05 8.84
CA PHE A 96 2.62 8.39 10.13
C PHE A 96 3.92 8.20 10.92
N VAL A 97 4.97 7.65 10.32
CA VAL A 97 6.21 7.33 11.04
C VAL A 97 7.03 8.56 11.42
N THR A 98 6.92 9.64 10.64
CA THR A 98 7.63 10.91 10.88
C THR A 98 6.77 11.94 11.61
N ASN A 99 5.47 11.70 11.73
CA ASN A 99 4.49 12.67 12.24
C ASN A 99 4.49 14.01 11.46
N THR A 100 4.70 13.93 10.14
CA THR A 100 4.76 15.10 9.23
C THR A 100 3.58 15.12 8.28
N VAL A 101 2.44 15.63 8.74
CA VAL A 101 1.16 15.56 8.00
C VAL A 101 1.17 16.35 6.69
N ASP A 102 1.86 17.49 6.67
CA ASP A 102 1.95 18.38 5.50
C ASP A 102 2.95 17.90 4.43
N PHE A 103 3.56 16.73 4.64
CA PHE A 103 4.49 16.18 3.68
C PHE A 103 3.79 15.87 2.35
N ALA A 104 4.43 16.26 1.24
CA ALA A 104 4.04 15.90 -0.12
C ALA A 104 5.24 15.26 -0.83
N GLU A 105 5.00 14.13 -1.46
CA GLU A 105 6.02 13.35 -2.18
C GLU A 105 6.48 14.10 -3.44
N GLU A 106 7.80 14.24 -3.62
CA GLU A 106 8.39 14.93 -4.78
C GLU A 106 8.35 14.10 -6.08
N HIS A 107 8.05 12.80 -5.99
CA HIS A 107 8.02 11.85 -7.10
C HIS A 107 9.33 11.81 -7.91
N THR A 108 10.45 11.89 -7.22
CA THR A 108 11.76 11.62 -7.81
C THR A 108 12.33 10.32 -7.26
N ALA A 109 12.99 9.53 -8.09
CA ALA A 109 13.50 8.21 -7.68
C ALA A 109 14.39 8.26 -6.42
N LEU A 110 15.17 9.34 -6.24
CA LEU A 110 15.99 9.50 -5.04
C LEU A 110 15.15 9.85 -3.81
N ALA A 111 14.21 10.80 -3.94
CA ALA A 111 13.32 11.17 -2.84
C ALA A 111 12.47 9.98 -2.39
N ASP A 112 11.90 9.25 -3.35
CA ASP A 112 11.09 8.06 -3.10
C ASP A 112 11.91 6.99 -2.35
N SER A 113 13.16 6.75 -2.77
CA SER A 113 14.06 5.79 -2.10
C SER A 113 14.40 6.21 -0.67
N LEU A 114 14.57 7.51 -0.39
CA LEU A 114 14.83 8.01 0.96
C LEU A 114 13.62 7.88 1.87
N ILE A 115 12.42 8.18 1.36
CA ILE A 115 11.15 7.98 2.06
C ILE A 115 10.96 6.50 2.41
N GLU A 116 11.17 5.63 1.45
CA GLU A 116 11.06 4.18 1.63
C GLU A 116 12.06 3.64 2.65
N LEU A 117 13.29 4.18 2.66
CA LEU A 117 14.31 3.84 3.66
C LEU A 117 13.85 4.23 5.08
N GLU A 118 13.33 5.44 5.27
CA GLU A 118 12.84 5.87 6.58
C GLU A 118 11.66 5.02 7.07
N ILE A 119 10.73 4.67 6.19
CA ILE A 119 9.64 3.77 6.51
C ILE A 119 10.18 2.39 6.91
N LEU A 120 11.13 1.83 6.15
CA LEU A 120 11.75 0.55 6.45
C LEU A 120 12.44 0.57 7.82
N VAL A 121 13.23 1.60 8.10
CA VAL A 121 13.91 1.78 9.40
C VAL A 121 12.89 1.81 10.53
N ALA A 122 11.80 2.55 10.38
CA ALA A 122 10.72 2.58 11.39
C ALA A 122 10.07 1.20 11.60
N CYS A 123 9.88 0.44 10.52
CA CYS A 123 9.32 -0.92 10.59
C CYS A 123 10.23 -1.89 11.35
N VAL A 124 11.57 -1.78 11.20
CA VAL A 124 12.56 -2.69 11.79
C VAL A 124 13.18 -2.20 13.09
N ASN A 125 12.81 -1.00 13.54
CA ASN A 125 13.24 -0.42 14.82
C ASN A 125 12.69 -1.20 16.02
N GLY A 126 13.23 -2.34 16.28
CA GLY A 126 12.79 -3.27 17.33
C GLY A 126 13.46 -4.63 17.21
N GLY A 127 14.38 -4.78 16.27
CA GLY A 127 15.16 -6.02 16.11
C GLY A 127 14.38 -7.15 15.46
N GLU A 128 13.29 -6.84 14.74
CA GLU A 128 12.55 -7.87 14.03
C GLU A 128 13.20 -8.24 12.71
N ASP A 129 12.95 -9.48 12.29
CA ASP A 129 13.45 -10.03 11.04
C ASP A 129 12.83 -9.28 9.84
N TRP A 130 13.63 -8.42 9.24
CA TRP A 130 13.28 -7.65 8.04
C TRP A 130 13.35 -8.50 6.75
N THR A 131 13.95 -9.71 6.84
CA THR A 131 14.08 -10.63 5.70
C THR A 131 12.87 -11.55 5.53
N ALA A 132 11.91 -11.51 6.44
CA ALA A 132 10.72 -12.33 6.33
C ALA A 132 9.93 -11.99 5.06
N ASP A 133 9.50 -13.01 4.33
CA ASP A 133 8.70 -12.88 3.13
C ASP A 133 7.26 -12.46 3.48
N TYR A 134 6.86 -11.27 3.03
CA TYR A 134 5.54 -10.70 3.29
C TYR A 134 4.72 -10.56 2.00
N THR A 135 4.56 -11.64 1.29
CA THR A 135 3.88 -11.67 -0.01
C THR A 135 2.36 -11.57 0.05
N VAL A 136 1.74 -11.60 1.23
CA VAL A 136 0.28 -11.60 1.34
C VAL A 136 -0.23 -10.31 1.97
N TYR A 137 -0.68 -9.39 1.11
CA TYR A 137 -1.45 -8.23 1.55
C TYR A 137 -2.92 -8.58 1.70
N LYS A 138 -3.45 -8.37 2.90
CA LYS A 138 -4.89 -8.18 3.05
C LYS A 138 -5.15 -6.69 3.02
N SER A 139 -5.95 -6.21 2.07
CA SER A 139 -6.43 -4.84 2.12
C SER A 139 -7.12 -4.62 3.48
N ILE A 140 -6.68 -3.57 4.17
CA ILE A 140 -7.30 -3.19 5.44
C ILE A 140 -8.57 -2.46 5.07
N ALA A 141 -9.65 -3.22 4.99
CA ALA A 141 -10.96 -2.60 4.96
C ALA A 141 -11.11 -1.81 6.26
N LYS A 142 -11.54 -0.55 6.16
CA LYS A 142 -12.07 0.16 7.31
C LYS A 142 -13.16 -0.74 7.89
N THR A 143 -12.88 -1.43 8.99
CA THR A 143 -13.81 -2.36 9.64
C THR A 143 -14.90 -1.62 10.41
N GLN A 144 -15.25 -0.43 9.98
CA GLN A 144 -16.54 0.07 10.31
C GLN A 144 -17.52 -0.75 9.47
N LEU A 145 -18.21 -1.66 10.13
CA LEU A 145 -19.48 -2.15 9.67
C LEU A 145 -20.31 -0.91 9.30
N ARG A 146 -20.25 -0.50 8.04
CA ARG A 146 -21.20 0.48 7.55
C ARG A 146 -22.53 -0.24 7.58
N GLU A 147 -23.33 0.04 8.59
CA GLU A 147 -24.71 -0.37 8.62
C GLU A 147 -25.48 0.56 7.70
N PHE A 148 -26.12 0.02 6.67
CA PHE A 148 -27.12 0.75 5.92
C PHE A 148 -28.44 0.63 6.66
N GLU A 149 -29.03 1.76 6.90
CA GLU A 149 -30.41 1.82 7.35
C GLU A 149 -31.30 2.08 6.13
N VAL A 150 -32.12 1.13 5.79
CA VAL A 150 -33.13 1.26 4.75
C VAL A 150 -34.47 1.48 5.46
N ILE A 151 -35.11 2.60 5.18
CA ILE A 151 -36.45 2.91 5.67
C ILE A 151 -37.42 2.65 4.53
N ASP A 152 -38.38 1.77 4.73
CA ASP A 152 -39.44 1.49 3.75
C ASP A 152 -40.48 2.60 3.70
N ASN A 153 -41.48 2.46 2.80
CA ASN A 153 -42.51 3.46 2.63
C ASN A 153 -43.47 3.58 3.85
N ASP A 154 -43.43 2.59 4.73
CA ASP A 154 -44.22 2.56 5.97
C ASP A 154 -43.47 3.09 7.18
N GLY A 155 -42.21 3.56 6.96
CA GLY A 155 -41.33 4.13 7.98
C GLY A 155 -40.61 3.08 8.82
N VAL A 156 -40.62 1.82 8.42
CA VAL A 156 -39.90 0.74 9.13
C VAL A 156 -38.42 0.73 8.72
N SER A 157 -37.56 0.73 9.71
CA SER A 157 -36.13 0.74 9.51
C SER A 157 -35.55 -0.66 9.55
N TYR A 158 -34.73 -0.98 8.54
CA TYR A 158 -33.98 -2.23 8.40
C TYR A 158 -32.48 -1.93 8.39
N LYS A 159 -31.71 -2.59 9.25
CA LYS A 159 -30.26 -2.47 9.30
C LYS A 159 -29.59 -3.65 8.62
N PHE A 160 -28.75 -3.36 7.64
CA PHE A 160 -28.00 -4.36 6.90
C PHE A 160 -26.50 -4.16 7.07
N PRO A 161 -25.71 -5.18 7.44
CA PRO A 161 -24.27 -5.10 7.45
C PRO A 161 -23.75 -4.99 6.00
N TYR A 162 -22.90 -3.99 5.74
CA TYR A 162 -22.27 -3.83 4.42
C TYR A 162 -21.11 -4.80 4.28
N THR A 163 -21.34 -5.87 3.53
CA THR A 163 -20.26 -6.66 2.97
C THR A 163 -20.00 -6.20 1.54
N HIS A 164 -18.81 -5.72 1.28
CA HIS A 164 -18.30 -5.22 0.01
C HIS A 164 -18.88 -5.96 -1.21
N LYS A 165 -19.36 -5.21 -2.23
CA LYS A 165 -19.67 -5.65 -3.60
C LYS A 165 -21.06 -6.21 -3.92
N ARG A 166 -22.13 -5.78 -3.28
CA ARG A 166 -23.43 -5.93 -3.95
C ARG A 166 -23.96 -4.56 -4.35
N LYS A 167 -23.92 -4.26 -5.69
CA LYS A 167 -24.86 -3.31 -6.25
C LYS A 167 -26.26 -3.80 -5.89
N ILE A 168 -26.96 -3.05 -5.08
CA ILE A 168 -28.40 -3.25 -4.94
C ILE A 168 -29.00 -2.68 -6.23
N SER A 169 -29.12 -3.52 -7.26
CA SER A 169 -29.83 -3.19 -8.48
C SER A 169 -31.30 -3.59 -8.28
N GLY A 170 -32.13 -2.57 -8.23
CA GLY A 170 -33.56 -2.73 -8.54
C GLY A 170 -34.37 -3.45 -7.49
N VAL A 171 -34.83 -2.72 -6.49
CA VAL A 171 -36.13 -2.96 -5.91
C VAL A 171 -36.98 -1.76 -6.32
N ASP A 172 -37.84 -1.94 -7.29
CA ASP A 172 -38.79 -0.92 -7.72
C ASP A 172 -39.63 -0.49 -6.52
N GLY A 173 -39.57 0.80 -6.20
CA GLY A 173 -40.41 1.43 -5.19
C GLY A 173 -39.78 1.77 -3.84
N VAL A 174 -38.52 1.43 -3.59
CA VAL A 174 -37.83 1.78 -2.34
C VAL A 174 -36.97 3.06 -2.51
N ARG A 175 -37.33 4.12 -1.84
CA ARG A 175 -36.51 5.32 -1.72
C ARG A 175 -35.39 5.04 -0.71
N LEU A 176 -34.21 4.73 -1.19
CA LEU A 176 -33.00 4.58 -0.36
C LEU A 176 -32.58 5.96 0.16
N GLN A 177 -32.73 6.23 1.45
CA GLN A 177 -32.02 7.27 2.15
C GLN A 177 -30.81 6.65 2.81
N ILE A 178 -29.65 6.83 2.21
CA ILE A 178 -28.37 6.44 2.82
C ILE A 178 -28.01 7.53 3.82
N LYS A 179 -28.16 7.25 5.10
CA LYS A 179 -27.56 8.07 6.16
C LYS A 179 -26.21 7.48 6.51
N GLU A 180 -25.14 8.16 6.08
CA GLU A 180 -23.81 7.92 6.65
C GLU A 180 -23.82 8.46 8.09
N ARG A 181 -23.73 7.57 9.06
CA ARG A 181 -23.36 7.96 10.41
C ARG A 181 -21.84 7.83 10.51
N GLY A 182 -21.16 9.01 10.45
CA GLY A 182 -19.83 9.11 11.01
C GLY A 182 -19.91 8.82 12.53
N VAL A 183 -19.03 7.96 12.99
CA VAL A 183 -18.69 7.83 14.42
C VAL A 183 -17.42 8.62 14.64
#